data_723ac022b1b4919893665ceec2ebd290
#
_entry.id   723ac022b1b4919893665ceec2ebd290
#
_cell.length_a   1.000
_cell.length_b   1.000
_cell.length_c   1.000
_cell.angle_alpha   90.00
_cell.angle_beta   90.00
_cell.angle_gamma   90.00
#
_symmetry.space_group_name_H-M   'P 1'
#
loop_
_entity.id
_entity.type
_entity.pdbx_description
1 polymer ?
#
loop_
_entity_poly.entity_id
_entity_poly.type
_entity_poly.pdbx_seq_one_letter_code
_entity_poly.pdbx_strand_id
1 'polypeptide(L)'
;MQKKNPAKRRPERLAVILLSLLFLSTAVFATVKYVFRAPELDTDKPVVTPDDTAGTDADQTAAEDPAASRTRREYCYNILVSGLDDDNGGSDTNILVRFDVPNKRIDLVSLPRDTLLHNEYRNNKLNYAYAKGGTELLMSQIENLLGVPVDFYVTVNLKGFIALVDQIGGVDFDIPINMDYDDPYQDLHIHFTKGPRHLNGQEAMEVVRFRHNNDGTGYGTEDIGRIGTQQAFLKAVAKQLLQVGNVKNIPALVDIFYTYVKTDLTTGNLVWLGNEALNIGTENIHFATLPGDGAGYYNKQSVYVLDAQATCDLVNETLNPYNEALTLEDMDILVP
;
A
#
# COMPACT_ATOMS: atom_id res chain seq x y z
N MET A 1 -65.58 -3.72 47.27
CA MET A 1 -64.72 -3.95 46.08
C MET A 1 -64.31 -2.60 45.58
N GLN A 2 -63.08 -2.15 45.92
CA GLN A 2 -62.51 -0.92 45.39
C GLN A 2 -61.76 -1.21 44.05
N LYS A 3 -62.26 -0.63 42.95
CA LYS A 3 -61.57 -0.67 41.65
C LYS A 3 -60.28 0.16 41.71
N LYS A 4 -59.10 -0.51 41.60
CA LYS A 4 -57.83 0.14 41.38
C LYS A 4 -57.84 0.82 40.00
N ASN A 5 -57.69 2.15 39.98
CA ASN A 5 -57.52 2.93 38.79
C ASN A 5 -56.15 2.53 38.15
N PRO A 6 -56.08 2.27 36.84
CA PRO A 6 -54.81 2.04 36.18
C PRO A 6 -54.01 3.33 36.19
N ALA A 7 -52.75 3.26 36.66
CA ALA A 7 -51.82 4.38 36.72
C ALA A 7 -51.65 4.98 35.32
N LYS A 8 -52.09 6.22 35.12
CA LYS A 8 -51.78 7.04 33.92
C LYS A 8 -50.24 7.09 33.77
N ARG A 9 -49.71 6.34 32.82
CA ARG A 9 -48.28 6.47 32.42
C ARG A 9 -48.06 7.91 31.99
N ARG A 10 -47.27 8.65 32.74
CA ARG A 10 -46.99 10.07 32.52
C ARG A 10 -46.31 10.23 31.14
N PRO A 11 -46.90 10.93 30.18
CA PRO A 11 -46.32 11.13 28.84
C PRO A 11 -44.96 11.80 28.87
N GLU A 12 -44.67 12.56 29.93
CA GLU A 12 -43.37 13.19 30.19
C GLU A 12 -42.19 12.19 30.30
N ARG A 13 -42.42 11.02 30.93
CA ARG A 13 -41.38 9.99 31.03
C ARG A 13 -41.06 9.36 29.66
N LEU A 14 -42.03 9.18 28.81
CA LEU A 14 -41.84 8.66 27.47
C LEU A 14 -41.12 9.67 26.59
N ALA A 15 -41.47 10.96 26.69
CA ALA A 15 -40.77 12.05 25.98
C ALA A 15 -39.31 12.18 26.40
N VAL A 16 -39.00 12.06 27.72
CA VAL A 16 -37.60 12.11 28.21
C VAL A 16 -36.81 10.90 27.70
N ILE A 17 -37.39 9.68 27.68
CA ILE A 17 -36.72 8.48 27.15
C ILE A 17 -36.46 8.64 25.66
N LEU A 18 -37.42 9.11 24.87
CA LEU A 18 -37.25 9.35 23.44
C LEU A 18 -36.18 10.41 23.13
N LEU A 19 -36.15 11.51 23.89
CA LEU A 19 -35.14 12.55 23.77
C LEU A 19 -33.74 12.02 24.15
N SER A 20 -33.65 11.21 25.22
CA SER A 20 -32.39 10.59 25.62
C SER A 20 -31.88 9.61 24.57
N LEU A 21 -32.76 8.80 23.96
CA LEU A 21 -32.39 7.91 22.85
C LEU A 21 -31.96 8.68 21.59
N LEU A 22 -32.66 9.76 21.28
CA LEU A 22 -32.30 10.64 20.16
C LEU A 22 -30.92 11.29 20.39
N PHE A 23 -30.68 11.82 21.61
CA PHE A 23 -29.40 12.41 21.98
C PHE A 23 -28.28 11.36 21.95
N LEU A 24 -28.53 10.16 22.48
CA LEU A 24 -27.57 9.05 22.44
C LEU A 24 -27.28 8.64 20.99
N SER A 25 -28.31 8.52 20.15
CA SER A 25 -28.13 8.16 18.73
C SER A 25 -27.37 9.23 17.95
N THR A 26 -27.64 10.52 18.21
CA THR A 26 -26.89 11.63 17.58
C THR A 26 -25.45 11.70 18.08
N ALA A 27 -25.22 11.46 19.37
CA ALA A 27 -23.88 11.39 19.94
C ALA A 27 -23.08 10.20 19.37
N VAL A 28 -23.68 9.01 19.27
CA VAL A 28 -23.09 7.83 18.65
C VAL A 28 -22.81 8.10 17.16
N PHE A 29 -23.75 8.67 16.43
CA PHE A 29 -23.57 9.03 15.02
C PHE A 29 -22.45 10.05 14.82
N ALA A 30 -22.40 11.10 15.65
CA ALA A 30 -21.32 12.08 15.62
C ALA A 30 -19.97 11.46 15.95
N THR A 31 -19.90 10.56 16.96
CA THR A 31 -18.67 9.86 17.33
C THR A 31 -18.20 8.94 16.20
N VAL A 32 -19.12 8.15 15.61
CA VAL A 32 -18.81 7.28 14.47
C VAL A 32 -18.30 8.11 13.29
N LYS A 33 -18.97 9.22 12.95
CA LYS A 33 -18.57 10.10 11.86
C LYS A 33 -17.24 10.82 12.12
N TYR A 34 -16.94 11.12 13.39
CA TYR A 34 -15.67 11.73 13.77
C TYR A 34 -14.51 10.73 13.81
N VAL A 35 -14.76 9.49 14.25
CA VAL A 35 -13.75 8.42 14.36
C VAL A 35 -13.46 7.78 13.00
N PHE A 36 -14.51 7.53 12.19
CA PHE A 36 -14.38 6.91 10.86
C PHE A 36 -14.45 7.99 9.77
N ARG A 37 -13.31 8.63 9.53
CA ARG A 37 -13.20 9.73 8.57
C ARG A 37 -12.11 9.47 7.53
N ALA A 38 -12.27 10.11 6.39
CA ALA A 38 -11.25 10.14 5.36
C ALA A 38 -9.91 10.61 5.95
N PRO A 39 -8.77 10.10 5.46
CA PRO A 39 -7.47 10.67 5.77
C PRO A 39 -7.42 12.16 5.38
N GLU A 40 -6.82 12.99 6.22
CA GLU A 40 -6.56 14.39 5.91
C GLU A 40 -5.21 14.49 5.23
N LEU A 41 -5.15 15.12 4.07
CA LEU A 41 -3.89 15.38 3.37
C LEU A 41 -3.15 16.50 4.11
N ASP A 42 -1.86 16.35 4.27
CA ASP A 42 -0.98 17.44 4.68
C ASP A 42 -0.75 18.36 3.49
N THR A 43 -1.54 19.43 3.41
CA THR A 43 -1.46 20.43 2.34
C THR A 43 -0.21 21.30 2.44
N ASP A 44 0.49 21.25 3.57
CA ASP A 44 1.72 22.01 3.83
C ASP A 44 2.99 21.22 3.45
N LYS A 45 2.85 19.94 3.04
CA LYS A 45 3.96 19.17 2.45
C LYS A 45 4.37 19.84 1.14
N PRO A 46 5.61 20.35 1.02
CA PRO A 46 6.08 20.88 -0.26
C PRO A 46 6.02 19.77 -1.31
N VAL A 47 5.58 20.11 -2.51
CA VAL A 47 5.77 19.23 -3.67
C VAL A 47 7.27 19.15 -3.88
N VAL A 48 7.86 17.98 -3.70
CA VAL A 48 9.31 17.78 -3.84
C VAL A 48 9.63 17.91 -5.33
N THR A 49 10.37 18.97 -5.68
CA THR A 49 10.97 19.10 -7.00
C THR A 49 12.42 18.58 -6.94
N PRO A 50 12.94 17.97 -8.02
CA PRO A 50 14.30 17.38 -8.04
C PRO A 50 15.45 18.32 -7.68
N ASP A 51 15.24 19.62 -7.59
CA ASP A 51 16.26 20.67 -7.41
C ASP A 51 16.55 21.06 -5.96
N ASP A 52 15.82 20.54 -4.96
CA ASP A 52 15.95 20.95 -3.55
C ASP A 52 17.17 20.36 -2.80
N THR A 53 18.07 19.62 -3.47
CA THR A 53 19.26 19.02 -2.86
C THR A 53 20.55 19.83 -3.02
N ALA A 54 20.54 20.96 -3.73
CA ALA A 54 21.73 21.84 -3.89
C ALA A 54 21.60 23.07 -2.97
N GLY A 55 22.49 23.12 -1.97
CA GLY A 55 22.51 24.10 -0.88
C GLY A 55 22.55 25.56 -1.30
N THR A 56 21.85 26.33 -0.47
CA THR A 56 22.06 27.74 -0.11
C THR A 56 22.89 28.61 -1.01
N ASP A 57 22.22 29.52 -1.76
CA ASP A 57 22.50 30.96 -1.72
C ASP A 57 21.32 31.75 -2.33
N ALA A 58 20.90 32.74 -1.57
CA ALA A 58 19.72 33.57 -1.89
C ALA A 58 20.06 34.60 -2.97
N ASP A 59 19.40 34.48 -4.10
CA ASP A 59 18.86 35.64 -4.84
C ASP A 59 17.75 35.13 -5.79
N GLN A 60 16.49 35.33 -5.43
CA GLN A 60 15.34 34.77 -6.14
C GLN A 60 14.64 35.86 -6.93
N THR A 61 14.79 35.78 -8.22
CA THR A 61 13.70 36.18 -9.12
C THR A 61 12.79 34.95 -9.25
N ALA A 62 11.58 35.07 -8.67
CA ALA A 62 10.59 33.98 -8.66
C ALA A 62 10.22 33.59 -10.11
N ALA A 63 10.78 32.50 -10.60
CA ALA A 63 10.16 31.70 -11.64
C ALA A 63 8.99 30.96 -10.99
N GLU A 64 7.78 31.07 -11.53
CA GLU A 64 6.62 30.29 -11.06
C GLU A 64 6.99 28.80 -11.17
N ASP A 65 7.04 28.13 -10.02
CA ASP A 65 7.27 26.69 -9.94
C ASP A 65 6.11 25.96 -10.67
N PRO A 66 6.37 25.19 -11.74
CA PRO A 66 5.32 24.47 -12.46
C PRO A 66 4.56 23.47 -11.55
N ALA A 67 5.21 22.97 -10.49
CA ALA A 67 4.59 22.07 -9.51
C ALA A 67 3.58 22.80 -8.60
N ALA A 68 3.77 24.08 -8.33
CA ALA A 68 2.85 24.91 -7.51
C ALA A 68 1.50 25.17 -8.19
N SER A 69 1.34 24.87 -9.48
CA SER A 69 0.12 25.14 -10.25
C SER A 69 -0.84 23.95 -10.38
N ARG A 70 -0.45 22.75 -9.90
CA ARG A 70 -1.28 21.54 -10.07
C ARG A 70 -2.37 21.44 -9.02
N THR A 71 -3.57 21.09 -9.49
CA THR A 71 -4.75 20.95 -8.64
C THR A 71 -4.90 19.53 -8.16
N ARG A 72 -4.70 19.31 -6.86
CA ARG A 72 -4.90 18.02 -6.22
C ARG A 72 -6.36 17.57 -6.25
N ARG A 73 -6.63 16.33 -6.63
CA ARG A 73 -7.98 15.74 -6.55
C ARG A 73 -8.32 15.38 -5.10
N GLU A 74 -9.53 15.76 -4.67
CA GLU A 74 -10.02 15.37 -3.35
C GLU A 74 -10.26 13.86 -3.27
N TYR A 75 -10.02 13.26 -2.12
CA TYR A 75 -10.18 11.82 -1.85
C TYR A 75 -9.40 10.94 -2.82
N CYS A 76 -8.25 11.42 -3.28
CA CYS A 76 -7.28 10.69 -4.09
C CYS A 76 -5.95 10.63 -3.31
N TYR A 77 -5.58 9.43 -2.85
CA TYR A 77 -4.46 9.20 -1.94
C TYR A 77 -3.44 8.26 -2.56
N ASN A 78 -2.15 8.58 -2.39
CA ASN A 78 -1.06 7.67 -2.66
C ASN A 78 -0.53 7.09 -1.35
N ILE A 79 -0.64 5.78 -1.18
CA ILE A 79 -0.27 5.06 0.04
C ILE A 79 0.85 4.09 -0.30
N LEU A 80 2.02 4.25 0.33
CA LEU A 80 3.13 3.32 0.19
C LEU A 80 2.89 2.09 1.07
N VAL A 81 2.84 0.91 0.47
CA VAL A 81 2.80 -0.38 1.17
C VAL A 81 4.13 -1.07 1.00
N SER A 82 4.85 -1.30 2.11
CA SER A 82 6.17 -1.93 2.09
C SER A 82 6.20 -3.20 2.94
N GLY A 83 6.68 -4.29 2.33
CA GLY A 83 7.03 -5.53 3.01
C GLY A 83 8.49 -5.50 3.45
N LEU A 84 8.72 -5.68 4.75
CA LEU A 84 10.05 -5.62 5.35
C LEU A 84 10.61 -7.01 5.55
N ASP A 85 11.90 -7.16 5.23
CA ASP A 85 12.68 -8.32 5.63
C ASP A 85 13.35 -8.03 6.99
N ASP A 86 12.93 -8.77 8.01
CA ASP A 86 13.45 -8.61 9.38
C ASP A 86 14.95 -8.94 9.46
N ASP A 87 15.47 -9.78 8.54
CA ASP A 87 16.85 -10.27 8.58
C ASP A 87 17.86 -9.31 7.93
N ASN A 88 17.46 -8.58 6.89
CA ASN A 88 18.35 -7.73 6.09
C ASN A 88 18.09 -6.22 6.26
N GLY A 89 17.05 -5.84 7.00
CA GLY A 89 16.71 -4.45 7.29
C GLY A 89 16.27 -3.62 6.07
N GLY A 90 15.97 -4.26 4.94
CA GLY A 90 15.52 -3.63 3.70
C GLY A 90 14.02 -3.79 3.43
N SER A 91 13.53 -3.08 2.44
CA SER A 91 12.18 -3.27 1.91
C SER A 91 12.23 -4.12 0.64
N ASP A 92 11.81 -5.38 0.75
CA ASP A 92 11.84 -6.31 -0.40
C ASP A 92 10.63 -6.18 -1.32
N THR A 93 9.56 -5.65 -0.81
CA THR A 93 8.34 -5.36 -1.58
C THR A 93 7.94 -3.91 -1.35
N ASN A 94 7.80 -3.14 -2.42
CA ASN A 94 7.31 -1.76 -2.38
C ASN A 94 6.19 -1.62 -3.40
N ILE A 95 5.03 -1.20 -2.96
CA ILE A 95 3.85 -0.99 -3.78
C ILE A 95 3.30 0.39 -3.47
N LEU A 96 3.20 1.23 -4.47
CA LEU A 96 2.49 2.50 -4.34
C LEU A 96 1.03 2.29 -4.78
N VAL A 97 0.12 2.58 -3.87
CA VAL A 97 -1.32 2.39 -4.07
C VAL A 97 -1.97 3.74 -4.25
N ARG A 98 -2.54 4.01 -5.43
CA ARG A 98 -3.45 5.13 -5.60
C ARG A 98 -4.86 4.71 -5.25
N PHE A 99 -5.44 5.37 -4.28
CA PHE A 99 -6.82 5.17 -3.83
C PHE A 99 -7.67 6.35 -4.31
N ASP A 100 -8.35 6.19 -5.45
CA ASP A 100 -9.11 7.24 -6.13
C ASP A 100 -10.61 7.00 -5.92
N VAL A 101 -11.15 7.54 -4.82
CA VAL A 101 -12.54 7.31 -4.41
C VAL A 101 -13.56 7.91 -5.40
N PRO A 102 -13.38 9.15 -5.89
CA PRO A 102 -14.30 9.74 -6.86
C PRO A 102 -14.44 8.95 -8.15
N ASN A 103 -13.32 8.38 -8.63
CA ASN A 103 -13.30 7.60 -9.86
C ASN A 103 -13.57 6.10 -9.63
N LYS A 104 -13.79 5.69 -8.36
CA LYS A 104 -13.99 4.30 -7.94
C LYS A 104 -12.91 3.37 -8.46
N ARG A 105 -11.65 3.75 -8.28
CA ARG A 105 -10.50 3.03 -8.81
C ARG A 105 -9.41 2.89 -7.74
N ILE A 106 -8.79 1.73 -7.69
CA ILE A 106 -7.60 1.46 -6.88
C ILE A 106 -6.53 0.90 -7.81
N ASP A 107 -5.38 1.58 -7.89
CA ASP A 107 -4.24 1.13 -8.67
C ASP A 107 -3.10 0.75 -7.72
N LEU A 108 -2.55 -0.44 -7.90
CA LEU A 108 -1.38 -0.93 -7.17
C LEU A 108 -0.22 -1.04 -8.15
N VAL A 109 0.80 -0.21 -7.98
CA VAL A 109 1.99 -0.23 -8.81
C VAL A 109 3.17 -0.75 -8.00
N SER A 110 3.70 -1.91 -8.42
CA SER A 110 4.90 -2.48 -7.82
C SER A 110 6.15 -1.71 -8.28
N LEU A 111 6.97 -1.31 -7.31
CA LEU A 111 8.27 -0.71 -7.53
C LEU A 111 9.31 -1.78 -7.27
N PRO A 112 10.04 -2.27 -8.29
CA PRO A 112 11.08 -3.28 -8.10
C PRO A 112 12.11 -2.83 -7.06
N ARG A 113 12.49 -3.71 -6.14
CA ARG A 113 13.37 -3.37 -5.01
C ARG A 113 14.76 -2.87 -5.45
N ASP A 114 15.21 -3.33 -6.62
CA ASP A 114 16.50 -2.98 -7.21
C ASP A 114 16.42 -1.79 -8.17
N THR A 115 15.28 -1.05 -8.19
CA THR A 115 15.11 0.17 -9.01
C THR A 115 16.26 1.14 -8.74
N LEU A 116 16.90 1.57 -9.84
CA LEU A 116 17.99 2.53 -9.81
C LEU A 116 17.48 3.90 -9.42
N LEU A 117 18.10 4.49 -8.40
CA LEU A 117 17.81 5.84 -7.92
C LEU A 117 18.98 6.77 -8.21
N HIS A 118 18.68 8.01 -8.52
CA HIS A 118 19.64 9.10 -8.57
C HIS A 118 19.90 9.62 -7.14
N ASN A 119 20.94 9.12 -6.50
CA ASN A 119 21.34 9.55 -5.16
C ASN A 119 22.86 9.42 -4.98
N GLU A 120 23.40 10.08 -3.96
CA GLU A 120 24.83 10.08 -3.64
C GLU A 120 25.27 8.88 -2.79
N TYR A 121 24.39 7.91 -2.53
CA TYR A 121 24.72 6.74 -1.73
C TYR A 121 25.56 5.74 -2.52
N ARG A 122 26.37 4.96 -1.79
CA ARG A 122 27.14 3.86 -2.40
C ARG A 122 26.26 2.80 -3.07
N ASN A 123 25.06 2.62 -2.56
CA ASN A 123 24.06 1.72 -3.11
C ASN A 123 22.87 2.55 -3.63
N ASN A 124 22.70 2.54 -4.94
CA ASN A 124 21.70 3.35 -5.63
C ASN A 124 20.36 2.60 -5.83
N LYS A 125 20.08 1.55 -5.04
CA LYS A 125 18.85 0.76 -5.16
C LYS A 125 17.75 1.25 -4.20
N LEU A 126 16.51 1.17 -4.63
CA LEU A 126 15.35 1.59 -3.85
C LEU A 126 15.27 0.91 -2.46
N ASN A 127 15.53 -0.40 -2.38
CA ASN A 127 15.49 -1.12 -1.11
C ASN A 127 16.49 -0.61 -0.07
N TYR A 128 17.60 -0.01 -0.53
CA TYR A 128 18.61 0.56 0.35
C TYR A 128 18.13 1.85 1.03
N ALA A 129 17.21 2.59 0.42
CA ALA A 129 16.66 3.81 1.01
C ALA A 129 15.99 3.50 2.36
N TYR A 130 15.22 2.40 2.45
CA TYR A 130 14.65 1.97 3.73
C TYR A 130 15.71 1.60 4.76
N ALA A 131 16.71 0.80 4.38
CA ALA A 131 17.80 0.39 5.27
C ALA A 131 18.61 1.60 5.78
N LYS A 132 18.70 2.66 4.99
CA LYS A 132 19.50 3.86 5.29
C LYS A 132 18.76 4.88 6.16
N GLY A 133 17.49 5.12 5.90
CA GLY A 133 16.72 6.20 6.55
C GLY A 133 15.25 5.84 6.84
N GLY A 134 14.92 4.54 6.84
CA GLY A 134 13.56 4.08 7.17
C GLY A 134 12.53 4.48 6.15
N THR A 135 11.28 4.52 6.61
CA THR A 135 10.12 4.83 5.76
C THR A 135 10.18 6.24 5.19
N GLU A 136 10.63 7.23 5.96
CA GLU A 136 10.69 8.63 5.53
C GLU A 136 11.61 8.81 4.32
N LEU A 137 12.83 8.24 4.36
CA LEU A 137 13.74 8.31 3.22
C LEU A 137 13.20 7.53 2.03
N LEU A 138 12.59 6.37 2.25
CA LEU A 138 11.98 5.58 1.18
C LEU A 138 10.86 6.36 0.48
N MET A 139 9.96 7.00 1.23
CA MET A 139 8.90 7.86 0.69
C MET A 139 9.48 8.99 -0.14
N SER A 140 10.42 9.75 0.41
CA SER A 140 11.08 10.86 -0.30
C SER A 140 11.76 10.42 -1.59
N GLN A 141 12.44 9.27 -1.60
CA GLN A 141 13.06 8.76 -2.84
C GLN A 141 12.02 8.32 -3.88
N ILE A 142 10.87 7.81 -3.47
CA ILE A 142 9.76 7.47 -4.38
C ILE A 142 9.10 8.74 -4.93
N GLU A 143 8.91 9.77 -4.09
CA GLU A 143 8.37 11.06 -4.48
C GLU A 143 9.25 11.71 -5.55
N ASN A 144 10.56 11.77 -5.33
CA ASN A 144 11.52 12.28 -6.30
C ASN A 144 11.52 11.47 -7.60
N LEU A 145 11.55 10.13 -7.48
CA LEU A 145 11.61 9.23 -8.64
C LEU A 145 10.40 9.40 -9.56
N LEU A 146 9.19 9.54 -8.99
CA LEU A 146 7.93 9.46 -9.74
C LEU A 146 7.21 10.81 -9.90
N GLY A 147 7.67 11.87 -9.23
CA GLY A 147 7.04 13.19 -9.28
C GLY A 147 5.63 13.24 -8.66
N VAL A 148 5.28 12.25 -7.83
CA VAL A 148 3.98 12.20 -7.14
C VAL A 148 4.18 12.14 -5.63
N PRO A 149 3.32 12.78 -4.84
CA PRO A 149 3.40 12.69 -3.38
C PRO A 149 3.06 11.28 -2.91
N VAL A 150 3.71 10.86 -1.83
CA VAL A 150 3.35 9.71 -1.02
C VAL A 150 2.70 10.22 0.26
N ASP A 151 1.38 10.10 0.36
CA ASP A 151 0.59 10.74 1.42
C ASP A 151 0.70 9.99 2.74
N PHE A 152 0.64 8.66 2.66
CA PHE A 152 0.65 7.76 3.81
C PHE A 152 1.50 6.54 3.53
N TYR A 153 1.84 5.83 4.62
CA TYR A 153 2.55 4.56 4.49
C TYR A 153 1.93 3.46 5.35
N VAL A 154 2.18 2.22 4.93
CA VAL A 154 1.88 0.99 5.65
C VAL A 154 3.09 0.07 5.51
N THR A 155 3.78 -0.24 6.60
CA THR A 155 4.86 -1.23 6.59
C THR A 155 4.46 -2.47 7.36
N VAL A 156 4.69 -3.63 6.78
CA VAL A 156 4.37 -4.93 7.38
C VAL A 156 5.58 -5.85 7.30
N ASN A 157 5.86 -6.58 8.38
CA ASN A 157 6.88 -7.60 8.37
C ASN A 157 6.31 -8.98 7.97
N LEU A 158 7.19 -9.96 7.77
CA LEU A 158 6.78 -11.33 7.38
C LEU A 158 5.80 -11.97 8.37
N LYS A 159 5.98 -11.74 9.68
CA LYS A 159 5.07 -12.28 10.72
C LYS A 159 3.67 -11.68 10.60
N GLY A 160 3.60 -10.38 10.31
CA GLY A 160 2.33 -9.69 10.07
C GLY A 160 1.62 -10.19 8.82
N PHE A 161 2.38 -10.45 7.75
CA PHE A 161 1.84 -11.05 6.53
C PHE A 161 1.24 -12.45 6.81
N ILE A 162 1.97 -13.33 7.50
CA ILE A 162 1.50 -14.66 7.90
C ILE A 162 0.23 -14.54 8.74
N ALA A 163 0.25 -13.71 9.78
CA ALA A 163 -0.89 -13.52 10.67
C ALA A 163 -2.13 -12.98 9.94
N LEU A 164 -1.95 -12.06 8.98
CA LEU A 164 -3.03 -11.53 8.16
C LEU A 164 -3.68 -12.61 7.30
N VAL A 165 -2.87 -13.40 6.59
CA VAL A 165 -3.38 -14.48 5.73
C VAL A 165 -4.12 -15.54 6.56
N ASP A 166 -3.59 -15.93 7.71
CA ASP A 166 -4.26 -16.88 8.60
C ASP A 166 -5.59 -16.32 9.14
N GLN A 167 -5.62 -15.02 9.50
CA GLN A 167 -6.82 -14.38 10.04
C GLN A 167 -7.96 -14.29 9.02
N ILE A 168 -7.65 -14.11 7.73
CA ILE A 168 -8.67 -14.12 6.66
C ILE A 168 -9.08 -15.53 6.24
N GLY A 169 -8.54 -16.55 6.89
CA GLY A 169 -8.86 -17.96 6.66
C GLY A 169 -8.08 -18.60 5.53
N GLY A 170 -6.89 -18.09 5.22
CA GLY A 170 -6.07 -18.54 4.09
C GLY A 170 -6.49 -17.93 2.76
N VAL A 171 -5.80 -18.29 1.69
CA VAL A 171 -6.02 -17.78 0.34
C VAL A 171 -6.02 -18.91 -0.68
N ASP A 172 -7.06 -18.98 -1.51
CA ASP A 172 -7.08 -19.86 -2.68
C ASP A 172 -6.23 -19.26 -3.79
N PHE A 173 -5.17 -19.97 -4.17
CA PHE A 173 -4.19 -19.50 -5.13
C PHE A 173 -3.81 -20.59 -6.13
N ASP A 174 -3.64 -20.21 -7.41
CA ASP A 174 -3.16 -21.12 -8.46
C ASP A 174 -1.65 -20.95 -8.60
N ILE A 175 -0.88 -21.93 -8.06
CA ILE A 175 0.58 -21.90 -8.07
C ILE A 175 1.05 -22.04 -9.52
N PRO A 176 1.82 -21.05 -10.05
CA PRO A 176 2.09 -20.96 -11.48
C PRO A 176 3.07 -22.00 -12.01
N ILE A 177 3.98 -22.46 -11.17
CA ILE A 177 5.05 -23.44 -11.51
C ILE A 177 5.30 -24.39 -10.33
N ASN A 178 6.02 -25.48 -10.57
CA ASN A 178 6.56 -26.29 -9.46
C ASN A 178 7.65 -25.50 -8.75
N MET A 179 7.60 -25.50 -7.43
CA MET A 179 8.55 -24.81 -6.54
C MET A 179 9.20 -25.85 -5.63
N ASP A 180 10.54 -25.93 -5.68
CA ASP A 180 11.34 -26.88 -4.89
C ASP A 180 12.65 -26.19 -4.48
N TYR A 181 12.62 -25.55 -3.31
CA TYR A 181 13.71 -24.71 -2.82
C TYR A 181 13.90 -24.89 -1.32
N ASP A 182 15.15 -25.17 -0.92
CA ASP A 182 15.58 -25.26 0.47
C ASP A 182 16.71 -24.27 0.73
N ASP A 183 16.55 -23.43 1.76
CA ASP A 183 17.58 -22.59 2.33
C ASP A 183 17.67 -22.80 3.85
N PRO A 184 18.55 -23.68 4.33
CA PRO A 184 18.70 -23.95 5.75
C PRO A 184 19.17 -22.76 6.59
N TYR A 185 19.79 -21.75 5.97
CA TYR A 185 20.26 -20.55 6.68
C TYR A 185 19.12 -19.61 7.03
N GLN A 186 18.05 -19.62 6.24
CA GLN A 186 16.85 -18.82 6.44
C GLN A 186 15.67 -19.61 6.99
N ASP A 187 15.86 -20.90 7.31
CA ASP A 187 14.79 -21.82 7.68
C ASP A 187 13.62 -21.75 6.68
N LEU A 188 13.96 -21.76 5.39
CA LEU A 188 13.00 -21.60 4.30
C LEU A 188 12.93 -22.88 3.48
N HIS A 189 11.76 -23.51 3.49
CA HIS A 189 11.47 -24.78 2.82
C HIS A 189 10.23 -24.59 1.93
N ILE A 190 10.40 -24.63 0.60
CA ILE A 190 9.35 -24.35 -0.37
C ILE A 190 9.14 -25.56 -1.27
N HIS A 191 8.04 -26.29 -1.06
CA HIS A 191 7.75 -27.51 -1.82
C HIS A 191 6.30 -27.50 -2.31
N PHE A 192 6.07 -26.94 -3.50
CA PHE A 192 4.74 -26.86 -4.08
C PHE A 192 4.72 -27.41 -5.50
N THR A 193 3.65 -28.12 -5.81
CA THR A 193 3.32 -28.47 -7.20
C THR A 193 2.46 -27.39 -7.81
N LYS A 194 2.66 -27.13 -9.11
CA LYS A 194 1.82 -26.25 -9.91
C LYS A 194 0.34 -26.64 -9.82
N GLY A 195 -0.55 -25.65 -9.68
CA GLY A 195 -1.99 -25.83 -9.69
C GLY A 195 -2.69 -25.17 -8.49
N PRO A 196 -4.02 -25.28 -8.42
CA PRO A 196 -4.83 -24.64 -7.39
C PRO A 196 -4.56 -25.24 -6.00
N ARG A 197 -4.38 -24.39 -5.01
CA ARG A 197 -4.15 -24.75 -3.61
C ARG A 197 -4.74 -23.71 -2.68
N HIS A 198 -5.25 -24.15 -1.55
CA HIS A 198 -5.56 -23.28 -0.42
C HIS A 198 -4.31 -23.13 0.44
N LEU A 199 -3.82 -21.90 0.60
CA LEU A 199 -2.58 -21.58 1.31
C LEU A 199 -2.91 -20.95 2.66
N ASN A 200 -2.30 -21.46 3.73
CA ASN A 200 -2.24 -20.77 5.01
C ASN A 200 -1.17 -19.64 4.96
N GLY A 201 -0.99 -18.90 6.06
CA GLY A 201 -0.06 -17.78 6.11
C GLY A 201 1.38 -18.16 5.85
N GLN A 202 1.86 -19.30 6.40
CA GLN A 202 3.21 -19.80 6.20
C GLN A 202 3.42 -20.22 4.74
N GLU A 203 2.53 -21.02 4.19
CA GLU A 203 2.59 -21.46 2.79
C GLU A 203 2.51 -20.28 1.82
N ALA A 204 1.70 -19.27 2.12
CA ALA A 204 1.60 -18.03 1.36
C ALA A 204 2.92 -17.26 1.35
N MET A 205 3.59 -17.14 2.52
CA MET A 205 4.89 -16.51 2.65
C MET A 205 5.95 -17.24 1.82
N GLU A 206 5.96 -18.57 1.84
CA GLU A 206 6.86 -19.40 1.05
C GLU A 206 6.67 -19.16 -0.45
N VAL A 207 5.42 -19.16 -0.94
CA VAL A 207 5.10 -18.89 -2.35
C VAL A 207 5.56 -17.51 -2.81
N VAL A 208 5.33 -16.45 -2.02
CA VAL A 208 5.71 -15.07 -2.43
C VAL A 208 7.20 -14.82 -2.31
N ARG A 209 7.93 -15.60 -1.51
CA ARG A 209 9.39 -15.55 -1.39
C ARG A 209 10.12 -16.36 -2.46
N PHE A 210 9.45 -17.31 -3.12
CA PHE A 210 10.08 -18.18 -4.11
C PHE A 210 10.68 -17.37 -5.27
N ARG A 211 11.92 -17.71 -5.64
CA ARG A 211 12.67 -17.12 -6.77
C ARG A 211 13.00 -18.14 -7.84
N HIS A 212 13.64 -19.23 -7.44
CA HIS A 212 14.09 -20.32 -8.30
C HIS A 212 14.22 -21.60 -7.47
N ASN A 213 14.24 -22.73 -8.13
CA ASN A 213 14.53 -24.05 -7.53
C ASN A 213 16.02 -24.17 -7.19
N ASN A 214 16.40 -25.12 -6.33
CA ASN A 214 17.80 -25.39 -6.00
C ASN A 214 18.63 -25.85 -7.21
N ASP A 215 18.01 -26.38 -8.25
CA ASP A 215 18.65 -26.76 -9.51
C ASP A 215 18.83 -25.59 -10.50
N GLY A 216 18.44 -24.38 -10.11
CA GLY A 216 18.50 -23.16 -10.94
C GLY A 216 17.35 -23.00 -11.93
N THR A 217 16.40 -23.95 -11.99
CA THR A 217 15.16 -23.77 -12.75
C THR A 217 14.20 -22.83 -12.02
N GLY A 218 13.20 -22.28 -12.70
CA GLY A 218 12.25 -21.39 -12.06
C GLY A 218 11.38 -20.65 -13.07
N TYR A 219 11.16 -19.35 -12.84
CA TYR A 219 10.29 -18.53 -13.70
C TYR A 219 10.84 -18.23 -15.10
N GLY A 220 12.07 -18.63 -15.43
CA GLY A 220 12.71 -18.34 -16.72
C GLY A 220 13.14 -16.86 -16.91
N THR A 221 12.41 -15.93 -16.33
CA THR A 221 12.74 -14.50 -16.19
C THR A 221 12.60 -14.17 -14.71
N GLU A 222 13.65 -14.41 -13.94
CA GLU A 222 13.63 -14.53 -12.46
C GLU A 222 12.80 -13.47 -11.73
N ASP A 223 13.04 -12.19 -12.00
CA ASP A 223 12.32 -11.11 -11.30
C ASP A 223 10.91 -10.88 -11.84
N ILE A 224 10.69 -10.93 -13.14
CA ILE A 224 9.38 -10.68 -13.76
C ILE A 224 8.37 -11.74 -13.34
N GLY A 225 8.78 -13.02 -13.35
CA GLY A 225 7.92 -14.13 -12.93
C GLY A 225 7.55 -14.03 -11.45
N ARG A 226 8.50 -13.68 -10.59
CA ARG A 226 8.26 -13.45 -9.16
C ARG A 226 7.29 -12.29 -8.94
N ILE A 227 7.50 -11.15 -9.58
CA ILE A 227 6.62 -9.97 -9.48
C ILE A 227 5.21 -10.35 -9.93
N GLY A 228 5.05 -11.08 -11.04
CA GLY A 228 3.76 -11.57 -11.51
C GLY A 228 3.05 -12.47 -10.49
N THR A 229 3.78 -13.38 -9.83
CA THR A 229 3.24 -14.23 -8.78
C THR A 229 2.82 -13.41 -7.54
N GLN A 230 3.63 -12.45 -7.12
CA GLN A 230 3.31 -11.57 -6.01
C GLN A 230 2.06 -10.72 -6.28
N GLN A 231 1.92 -10.17 -7.48
CA GLN A 231 0.72 -9.42 -7.87
C GLN A 231 -0.53 -10.30 -7.92
N ALA A 232 -0.43 -11.50 -8.52
CA ALA A 232 -1.54 -12.46 -8.54
C ALA A 232 -1.96 -12.87 -7.13
N PHE A 233 -0.98 -13.07 -6.24
CA PHE A 233 -1.23 -13.40 -4.84
C PHE A 233 -1.90 -12.23 -4.10
N LEU A 234 -1.41 -10.99 -4.24
CA LEU A 234 -2.05 -9.80 -3.66
C LEU A 234 -3.49 -9.62 -4.13
N LYS A 235 -3.76 -9.90 -5.41
CA LYS A 235 -5.12 -9.90 -5.93
C LYS A 235 -6.00 -10.95 -5.26
N ALA A 236 -5.47 -12.14 -5.01
CA ALA A 236 -6.18 -13.20 -4.30
C ALA A 236 -6.44 -12.82 -2.82
N VAL A 237 -5.46 -12.21 -2.13
CA VAL A 237 -5.62 -11.68 -0.76
C VAL A 237 -6.68 -10.58 -0.73
N ALA A 238 -6.64 -9.61 -1.65
CA ALA A 238 -7.62 -8.54 -1.73
C ALA A 238 -9.04 -9.09 -1.93
N LYS A 239 -9.20 -10.07 -2.84
CA LYS A 239 -10.48 -10.75 -3.06
C LYS A 239 -10.98 -11.45 -1.80
N GLN A 240 -10.09 -12.12 -1.05
CA GLN A 240 -10.43 -12.82 0.18
C GLN A 240 -10.79 -11.86 1.31
N LEU A 241 -10.03 -10.76 1.49
CA LEU A 241 -10.29 -9.71 2.47
C LEU A 241 -11.68 -9.07 2.29
N LEU A 242 -12.07 -8.81 1.04
CA LEU A 242 -13.34 -8.16 0.70
C LEU A 242 -14.55 -9.09 0.73
N GLN A 243 -14.38 -10.37 1.10
CA GLN A 243 -15.52 -11.26 1.32
C GLN A 243 -16.29 -10.87 2.60
N VAL A 244 -17.62 -10.91 2.51
CA VAL A 244 -18.55 -10.51 3.61
C VAL A 244 -18.28 -11.23 4.93
N GLY A 245 -17.72 -12.45 4.89
CA GLY A 245 -17.32 -13.22 6.08
C GLY A 245 -16.22 -12.57 6.90
N ASN A 246 -15.24 -11.91 6.23
CA ASN A 246 -14.07 -11.32 6.87
C ASN A 246 -14.36 -9.94 7.48
N VAL A 247 -15.37 -9.22 6.98
CA VAL A 247 -15.80 -7.94 7.58
C VAL A 247 -16.26 -8.12 9.05
N LYS A 248 -16.71 -9.31 9.44
CA LYS A 248 -17.08 -9.62 10.84
C LYS A 248 -15.86 -9.78 11.76
N ASN A 249 -14.66 -9.96 11.21
CA ASN A 249 -13.41 -10.17 11.95
C ASN A 249 -12.59 -8.89 12.11
N ILE A 250 -13.16 -7.72 11.85
CA ILE A 250 -12.47 -6.42 11.97
C ILE A 250 -11.69 -6.28 13.30
N PRO A 251 -12.20 -6.65 14.49
CA PRO A 251 -11.44 -6.52 15.73
C PRO A 251 -10.12 -7.31 15.70
N ALA A 252 -10.13 -8.55 15.21
CA ALA A 252 -8.92 -9.37 15.14
C ALA A 252 -7.94 -8.86 14.06
N LEU A 253 -8.42 -8.31 12.94
CA LEU A 253 -7.59 -7.62 11.96
C LEU A 253 -6.94 -6.37 12.54
N VAL A 254 -7.65 -5.63 13.40
CA VAL A 254 -7.13 -4.47 14.13
C VAL A 254 -6.00 -4.88 15.09
N ASP A 255 -6.14 -6.00 15.81
CA ASP A 255 -5.10 -6.50 16.73
C ASP A 255 -3.82 -6.90 15.97
N ILE A 256 -3.94 -7.57 14.83
CA ILE A 256 -2.81 -7.89 13.94
C ILE A 256 -2.15 -6.61 13.44
N PHE A 257 -2.97 -5.66 13.02
CA PHE A 257 -2.51 -4.38 12.55
C PHE A 257 -1.63 -3.67 13.61
N TYR A 258 -2.12 -3.50 14.83
CA TYR A 258 -1.36 -2.87 15.92
C TYR A 258 -0.08 -3.64 16.31
N THR A 259 -0.06 -4.94 16.08
CA THR A 259 1.08 -5.79 16.47
C THR A 259 2.21 -5.77 15.44
N TYR A 260 1.86 -5.77 14.14
CA TYR A 260 2.81 -6.06 13.06
C TYR A 260 2.92 -4.98 12.00
N VAL A 261 2.06 -3.95 12.05
CA VAL A 261 2.01 -2.90 11.04
C VAL A 261 2.44 -1.56 11.66
N LYS A 262 3.31 -0.84 10.95
CA LYS A 262 3.59 0.57 11.25
C LYS A 262 2.96 1.44 10.16
N THR A 263 2.28 2.49 10.55
CA THR A 263 1.62 3.41 9.65
C THR A 263 1.37 4.75 10.33
N ASP A 264 1.20 5.80 9.55
CA ASP A 264 0.70 7.11 9.96
C ASP A 264 -0.82 7.26 9.82
N LEU A 265 -1.50 6.26 9.22
CA LEU A 265 -2.95 6.20 9.16
C LEU A 265 -3.55 5.86 10.53
N THR A 266 -4.57 6.58 10.94
CA THR A 266 -5.35 6.22 12.13
C THR A 266 -6.25 5.00 11.86
N THR A 267 -6.67 4.30 12.92
CA THR A 267 -7.65 3.21 12.78
C THR A 267 -8.92 3.67 12.06
N GLY A 268 -9.37 4.90 12.32
CA GLY A 268 -10.53 5.48 11.66
C GLY A 268 -10.33 5.65 10.16
N ASN A 269 -9.13 6.08 9.74
CA ASN A 269 -8.77 6.18 8.32
C ASN A 269 -8.77 4.81 7.64
N LEU A 270 -8.20 3.80 8.31
CA LEU A 270 -8.14 2.43 7.77
C LEU A 270 -9.52 1.81 7.60
N VAL A 271 -10.42 2.01 8.57
CA VAL A 271 -11.81 1.53 8.47
C VAL A 271 -12.54 2.28 7.36
N TRP A 272 -12.33 3.59 7.22
CA TRP A 272 -12.89 4.38 6.14
C TRP A 272 -12.39 3.89 4.77
N LEU A 273 -11.07 3.75 4.57
CA LEU A 273 -10.47 3.21 3.36
C LEU A 273 -10.99 1.80 3.03
N GLY A 274 -11.11 0.94 4.06
CA GLY A 274 -11.65 -0.41 3.89
C GLY A 274 -13.12 -0.40 3.42
N ASN A 275 -13.95 0.51 3.94
CA ASN A 275 -15.32 0.68 3.49
C ASN A 275 -15.39 1.20 2.04
N GLU A 276 -14.55 2.18 1.69
CA GLU A 276 -14.47 2.68 0.31
C GLU A 276 -13.95 1.60 -0.65
N ALA A 277 -12.99 0.76 -0.23
CA ALA A 277 -12.54 -0.37 -1.04
C ALA A 277 -13.67 -1.38 -1.33
N LEU A 278 -14.54 -1.64 -0.34
CA LEU A 278 -15.74 -2.47 -0.53
C LEU A 278 -16.73 -1.83 -1.54
N ASN A 279 -16.90 -0.50 -1.47
CA ASN A 279 -17.77 0.25 -2.38
C ASN A 279 -17.21 0.33 -3.82
N ILE A 280 -15.88 0.35 -3.96
CA ILE A 280 -15.18 0.35 -5.24
C ILE A 280 -15.30 -1.03 -5.91
N GLY A 281 -15.15 -2.11 -5.15
CA GLY A 281 -15.21 -3.49 -5.63
C GLY A 281 -13.89 -3.98 -6.24
N THR A 282 -13.71 -5.30 -6.23
CA THR A 282 -12.46 -5.95 -6.68
C THR A 282 -12.20 -5.84 -8.18
N GLU A 283 -13.24 -5.63 -8.97
CA GLU A 283 -13.18 -5.44 -10.42
C GLU A 283 -12.49 -4.12 -10.81
N ASN A 284 -12.46 -3.15 -9.92
CA ASN A 284 -11.84 -1.83 -10.09
C ASN A 284 -10.47 -1.71 -9.41
N ILE A 285 -9.88 -2.84 -9.03
CA ILE A 285 -8.52 -2.93 -8.51
C ILE A 285 -7.58 -3.36 -9.64
N HIS A 286 -6.63 -2.50 -9.99
CA HIS A 286 -5.69 -2.71 -11.08
C HIS A 286 -4.28 -2.89 -10.53
N PHE A 287 -3.50 -3.74 -11.19
CA PHE A 287 -2.12 -4.05 -10.82
C PHE A 287 -1.18 -3.76 -11.97
N ALA A 288 -0.09 -3.08 -11.69
CA ALA A 288 0.97 -2.79 -12.64
C ALA A 288 2.35 -2.93 -11.97
N THR A 289 3.40 -2.92 -12.77
CA THR A 289 4.80 -2.78 -12.32
C THR A 289 5.41 -1.63 -13.07
N LEU A 290 6.29 -0.86 -12.45
CA LEU A 290 7.06 0.16 -13.16
C LEU A 290 7.82 -0.51 -14.32
N PRO A 291 7.68 0.01 -15.55
CA PRO A 291 8.32 -0.56 -16.73
C PRO A 291 9.84 -0.31 -16.70
N GLY A 292 10.60 -1.31 -17.12
CA GLY A 292 12.07 -1.21 -17.13
C GLY A 292 12.75 -2.54 -17.42
N ASP A 293 14.06 -2.54 -17.27
CA ASP A 293 14.94 -3.69 -17.51
C ASP A 293 15.68 -4.11 -16.23
N GLY A 294 15.48 -5.35 -15.80
CA GLY A 294 16.15 -5.95 -14.64
C GLY A 294 17.58 -6.40 -14.92
N ALA A 295 18.04 -6.39 -16.18
CA ALA A 295 19.41 -6.74 -16.56
C ALA A 295 20.37 -5.54 -16.52
N GLY A 296 19.94 -4.38 -16.02
CA GLY A 296 20.73 -3.18 -15.91
C GLY A 296 21.95 -3.33 -14.99
N TYR A 297 22.99 -2.56 -15.27
CA TYR A 297 24.22 -2.56 -14.47
C TYR A 297 24.73 -1.13 -14.26
N TYR A 298 24.83 -0.71 -12.99
CA TYR A 298 25.28 0.62 -12.62
C TYR A 298 26.22 0.57 -11.40
N ASN A 299 27.31 1.30 -11.42
CA ASN A 299 28.30 1.34 -10.32
C ASN A 299 28.70 -0.04 -9.78
N LYS A 300 28.93 -1.02 -10.66
CA LYS A 300 29.27 -2.42 -10.34
C LYS A 300 28.16 -3.17 -9.61
N GLN A 301 26.91 -2.77 -9.75
CA GLN A 301 25.74 -3.43 -9.18
C GLN A 301 24.73 -3.77 -10.28
N SER A 302 24.09 -4.92 -10.18
CA SER A 302 22.89 -5.21 -10.96
C SER A 302 21.76 -4.33 -10.44
N VAL A 303 21.06 -3.63 -11.32
CA VAL A 303 19.97 -2.69 -11.00
C VAL A 303 18.81 -2.88 -11.95
N TYR A 304 17.62 -2.45 -11.52
CA TYR A 304 16.47 -2.32 -12.38
C TYR A 304 16.42 -0.90 -12.96
N VAL A 305 16.63 -0.77 -14.27
CA VAL A 305 16.64 0.52 -14.97
C VAL A 305 15.24 0.78 -15.52
N LEU A 306 14.63 1.89 -15.11
CA LEU A 306 13.30 2.28 -15.58
C LEU A 306 13.35 2.77 -17.04
N ASP A 307 12.29 2.42 -17.80
CA ASP A 307 11.96 3.12 -19.05
C ASP A 307 11.28 4.44 -18.69
N ALA A 308 11.95 5.55 -18.88
CA ALA A 308 11.50 6.85 -18.41
C ALA A 308 10.14 7.25 -19.02
N GLN A 309 9.97 7.10 -20.36
CA GLN A 309 8.73 7.50 -21.00
C GLN A 309 7.56 6.58 -20.61
N ALA A 310 7.78 5.27 -20.64
CA ALA A 310 6.75 4.32 -20.25
C ALA A 310 6.39 4.45 -18.76
N THR A 311 7.37 4.82 -17.91
CA THR A 311 7.11 5.12 -16.49
C THR A 311 6.26 6.37 -16.34
N CYS A 312 6.58 7.46 -17.05
CA CYS A 312 5.79 8.69 -17.01
C CYS A 312 4.33 8.44 -17.47
N ASP A 313 4.15 7.68 -18.54
CA ASP A 313 2.82 7.32 -19.05
C ASP A 313 2.04 6.50 -18.01
N LEU A 314 2.67 5.47 -17.42
CA LEU A 314 2.05 4.64 -16.37
C LEU A 314 1.71 5.46 -15.12
N VAL A 315 2.61 6.33 -14.66
CA VAL A 315 2.36 7.17 -13.48
C VAL A 315 1.18 8.09 -13.72
N ASN A 316 1.09 8.72 -14.89
CA ASN A 316 -0.07 9.56 -15.25
C ASN A 316 -1.38 8.76 -15.24
N GLU A 317 -1.37 7.54 -15.73
CA GLU A 317 -2.56 6.69 -15.73
C GLU A 317 -2.95 6.22 -14.33
N THR A 318 -1.96 5.81 -13.51
CA THR A 318 -2.21 4.99 -12.30
C THR A 318 -1.90 5.67 -10.98
N LEU A 319 -0.97 6.63 -10.90
CA LEU A 319 -0.47 7.20 -9.65
C LEU A 319 -0.62 8.71 -9.54
N ASN A 320 -0.82 9.41 -10.65
CA ASN A 320 -0.97 10.86 -10.66
C ASN A 320 -2.24 11.27 -9.89
N PRO A 321 -2.13 12.03 -8.77
CA PRO A 321 -3.28 12.48 -8.00
C PRO A 321 -3.78 13.88 -8.42
N TYR A 322 -3.20 14.46 -9.45
CA TYR A 322 -3.55 15.80 -9.94
C TYR A 322 -4.52 15.73 -11.12
N ASN A 323 -5.14 16.87 -11.44
CA ASN A 323 -5.94 17.03 -12.65
C ASN A 323 -5.07 17.20 -13.89
N GLU A 324 -3.88 17.78 -13.71
CA GLU A 324 -2.89 18.03 -14.75
C GLU A 324 -1.95 16.84 -14.90
N ALA A 325 -1.47 16.63 -16.12
CA ALA A 325 -0.49 15.57 -16.38
C ALA A 325 0.90 15.95 -15.87
N LEU A 326 1.63 14.93 -15.45
CA LEU A 326 3.06 15.01 -15.16
C LEU A 326 3.87 14.84 -16.43
N THR A 327 5.07 15.40 -16.44
CA THR A 327 6.07 15.29 -17.51
C THR A 327 7.32 14.58 -16.99
N LEU A 328 8.27 14.29 -17.88
CA LEU A 328 9.56 13.74 -17.47
C LEU A 328 10.37 14.69 -16.60
N GLU A 329 10.14 15.99 -16.71
CA GLU A 329 10.82 17.01 -15.90
C GLU A 329 10.40 16.97 -14.42
N ASP A 330 9.24 16.35 -14.13
CA ASP A 330 8.75 16.15 -12.77
C ASP A 330 9.35 14.92 -12.09
N MET A 331 10.10 14.09 -12.81
CA MET A 331 10.60 12.78 -12.38
C MET A 331 12.12 12.76 -12.37
N ASP A 332 12.70 12.15 -11.35
CA ASP A 332 14.16 11.95 -11.26
C ASP A 332 14.54 10.52 -11.66
N ILE A 333 14.35 10.19 -12.94
CA ILE A 333 14.65 8.87 -13.50
C ILE A 333 16.06 8.88 -14.11
N LEU A 334 16.98 8.17 -13.46
CA LEU A 334 18.33 8.01 -13.96
C LEU A 334 18.37 6.95 -15.07
N VAL A 335 18.77 7.38 -16.28
CA VAL A 335 19.06 6.50 -17.42
C VAL A 335 20.58 6.46 -17.59
N PRO A 336 21.26 5.31 -17.28
CA PRO A 336 22.72 5.19 -17.32
C PRO A 336 23.30 5.20 -18.72
#